data_fae63f64d6950549b73a270698d0d902
#
_entry.id   fae63f64d6950549b73a270698d0d902
#
_cell.length_a   1.000
_cell.length_b   1.000
_cell.length_c   1.000
_cell.angle_alpha   90.00
_cell.angle_beta   90.00
_cell.angle_gamma   90.00
#
_symmetry.space_group_name_H-M   'P 1'
#
loop_
_entity.id
_entity.type
_entity.pdbx_description
1 polymer ?
#
loop_
_entity_poly.entity_id
_entity_poly.type
_entity_poly.pdbx_seq_one_letter_code
_entity_poly.pdbx_strand_id
1 'polypeptide(L)'
;FDILISFDEREYRLNSNKNLDTLEVIPIKINPPKFYAREDHEIFNQNEISIENIFDHNIYTTLPPAWFHNFYEKEVGEDVPYSHIVDKVSLVSADQNLHLRMVEKGDGIGIFYEFDLLNSKEQLKTIPIRNYPEKLNAMIAINKKWVKPQIAKIFLEMVSGRFS
;
A
#
# COMPACT_ATOMS: atom_id res chain seq x y z
N PHE A 1 -2.22 -8.56 -21.13
CA PHE A 1 -3.22 -7.96 -20.23
C PHE A 1 -4.00 -6.86 -20.96
N ASP A 2 -5.19 -6.56 -20.50
CA ASP A 2 -6.06 -5.53 -21.04
C ASP A 2 -6.02 -4.25 -20.23
N ILE A 3 -5.99 -4.38 -18.88
CA ILE A 3 -5.79 -3.30 -17.92
C ILE A 3 -4.76 -3.77 -16.89
N LEU A 4 -3.86 -2.86 -16.51
CA LEU A 4 -2.91 -3.03 -15.41
C LEU A 4 -3.00 -1.81 -14.51
N ILE A 5 -3.05 -2.03 -13.19
CA ILE A 5 -2.86 -0.98 -12.20
C ILE A 5 -1.47 -1.19 -11.58
N SER A 6 -0.64 -0.19 -11.61
CA SER A 6 0.72 -0.24 -11.08
C SER A 6 1.05 1.02 -10.27
N PHE A 7 1.87 0.83 -9.25
CA PHE A 7 2.37 1.91 -8.39
C PHE A 7 3.70 2.49 -8.88
N ASP A 8 4.36 1.82 -9.82
CA ASP A 8 5.65 2.29 -10.37
C ASP A 8 5.70 2.12 -11.88
N GLU A 9 5.93 3.23 -12.57
CA GLU A 9 6.16 3.23 -14.03
C GLU A 9 7.41 2.42 -14.41
N ARG A 10 8.43 2.35 -13.51
CA ARG A 10 9.67 1.60 -13.75
C ARG A 10 9.47 0.10 -13.65
N GLU A 11 8.68 -0.38 -12.66
CA GLU A 11 8.34 -1.82 -12.56
C GLU A 11 7.68 -2.31 -13.83
N TYR A 12 6.81 -1.49 -14.38
CA TYR A 12 6.17 -1.77 -15.65
C TYR A 12 7.18 -1.83 -16.81
N ARG A 13 8.13 -0.90 -16.87
CA ARG A 13 9.18 -0.86 -17.92
C ARG A 13 10.14 -2.03 -17.82
N LEU A 14 10.49 -2.47 -16.61
CA LEU A 14 11.41 -3.59 -16.36
C LEU A 14 10.77 -4.96 -16.66
N ASN A 15 9.49 -5.11 -16.38
CA ASN A 15 8.77 -6.38 -16.55
C ASN A 15 8.11 -6.53 -17.93
N SER A 16 8.01 -5.47 -18.70
CA SER A 16 7.47 -5.51 -20.04
C SER A 16 8.56 -5.17 -21.06
N ASN A 17 9.08 -6.18 -21.76
CA ASN A 17 9.72 -6.01 -23.08
C ASN A 17 8.72 -5.47 -24.13
N LYS A 18 7.62 -4.84 -23.71
CA LYS A 18 6.53 -4.37 -24.56
C LYS A 18 6.72 -2.90 -24.85
N ASN A 19 6.57 -2.57 -26.11
CA ASN A 19 6.60 -1.21 -26.63
C ASN A 19 5.51 -0.37 -25.94
N LEU A 20 5.90 0.62 -25.12
CA LEU A 20 4.98 1.53 -24.39
C LEU A 20 4.02 2.26 -25.33
N ASP A 21 4.41 2.40 -26.62
CA ASP A 21 3.56 3.01 -27.66
C ASP A 21 2.23 2.30 -27.87
N THR A 22 2.11 1.04 -27.42
CA THR A 22 0.86 0.27 -27.48
C THR A 22 -0.07 0.48 -26.30
N LEU A 23 0.33 1.30 -25.31
CA LEU A 23 -0.42 1.54 -24.09
C LEU A 23 -0.91 2.97 -23.99
N GLU A 24 -2.10 3.11 -23.45
CA GLU A 24 -2.63 4.33 -22.88
C GLU A 24 -2.34 4.30 -21.37
N VAL A 25 -1.68 5.33 -20.84
CA VAL A 25 -1.37 5.44 -19.42
C VAL A 25 -2.15 6.59 -18.82
N ILE A 26 -2.92 6.28 -17.77
CA ILE A 26 -3.73 7.24 -17.02
C ILE A 26 -3.09 7.38 -15.63
N PRO A 27 -2.51 8.53 -15.29
CA PRO A 27 -2.03 8.76 -13.92
C PRO A 27 -3.22 8.90 -12.97
N ILE A 28 -3.10 8.27 -11.79
CA ILE A 28 -4.10 8.35 -10.72
C ILE A 28 -3.42 8.61 -9.39
N LYS A 29 -4.19 9.08 -8.42
CA LYS A 29 -3.79 9.22 -7.03
C LYS A 29 -4.61 8.27 -6.18
N ILE A 30 -3.96 7.52 -5.33
CA ILE A 30 -4.62 6.59 -4.40
C ILE A 30 -4.22 6.91 -2.96
N ASN A 31 -5.06 6.52 -2.02
CA ASN A 31 -4.70 6.55 -0.61
C ASN A 31 -3.67 5.44 -0.33
N PRO A 32 -2.57 5.72 0.39
CA PRO A 32 -1.68 4.67 0.85
C PRO A 32 -2.37 3.79 1.89
N PRO A 33 -1.95 2.53 2.03
CA PRO A 33 -2.31 1.75 3.21
C PRO A 33 -1.71 2.44 4.43
N LYS A 34 -2.38 2.36 5.58
CA LYS A 34 -1.92 2.98 6.83
C LYS A 34 -1.50 1.91 7.82
N PHE A 35 -0.70 2.33 8.78
CA PHE A 35 -0.30 1.49 9.90
C PHE A 35 -1.28 1.62 11.04
N TYR A 36 -1.64 0.50 11.63
CA TYR A 36 -2.61 0.41 12.72
C TYR A 36 -2.08 -0.46 13.84
N ALA A 37 -2.36 -0.06 15.05
CA ALA A 37 -2.13 -0.85 16.25
C ALA A 37 -3.34 -0.71 17.18
N ARG A 38 -3.40 -1.59 18.18
CA ARG A 38 -4.37 -1.44 19.25
C ARG A 38 -4.09 -0.15 20.04
N GLU A 39 -5.12 0.50 20.54
CA GLU A 39 -5.04 1.82 21.18
C GLU A 39 -4.04 1.87 22.36
N ASP A 40 -3.86 0.77 23.08
CA ASP A 40 -2.93 0.66 24.20
C ASP A 40 -1.50 0.22 23.81
N HIS A 41 -1.20 0.12 22.52
CA HIS A 41 0.12 -0.27 22.03
C HIS A 41 1.19 0.78 22.39
N GLU A 42 2.36 0.31 22.82
CA GLU A 42 3.46 1.17 23.30
C GLU A 42 3.96 2.20 22.27
N ILE A 43 3.76 1.98 20.98
CA ILE A 43 4.14 2.92 19.92
C ILE A 43 3.51 4.31 20.13
N PHE A 44 2.32 4.37 20.73
CA PHE A 44 1.63 5.64 20.98
C PHE A 44 2.18 6.42 22.17
N ASN A 45 3.15 5.89 22.92
CA ASN A 45 3.85 6.59 23.98
C ASN A 45 4.95 7.51 23.43
N GLN A 46 5.27 7.43 22.15
CA GLN A 46 6.26 8.27 21.48
C GLN A 46 5.64 9.61 21.07
N ASN A 47 6.38 10.69 21.25
CA ASN A 47 5.94 12.03 20.85
C ASN A 47 5.95 12.22 19.34
N GLU A 48 6.88 11.59 18.65
CA GLU A 48 7.03 11.60 17.21
C GLU A 48 7.40 10.19 16.75
N ILE A 49 6.68 9.69 15.76
CA ILE A 49 6.86 8.33 15.25
C ILE A 49 7.45 8.40 13.85
N SER A 50 8.66 7.88 13.70
CA SER A 50 9.30 7.67 12.40
C SER A 50 8.95 6.29 11.85
N ILE A 51 9.28 6.08 10.58
CA ILE A 51 9.09 4.76 9.98
C ILE A 51 10.00 3.69 10.60
N GLU A 52 11.19 4.07 11.05
CA GLU A 52 12.10 3.15 11.73
C GLU A 52 11.47 2.60 13.00
N ASN A 53 10.75 3.44 13.76
CA ASN A 53 10.07 3.00 14.98
C ASN A 53 9.00 1.92 14.70
N ILE A 54 8.42 1.91 13.50
CA ILE A 54 7.47 0.86 13.11
C ILE A 54 8.17 -0.50 13.03
N PHE A 55 9.41 -0.53 12.50
CA PHE A 55 10.18 -1.77 12.35
C PHE A 55 10.89 -2.22 13.64
N ASP A 56 10.65 -1.56 14.77
CA ASP A 56 11.01 -2.11 16.08
C ASP A 56 9.98 -3.15 16.57
N HIS A 57 8.81 -3.21 15.93
CA HIS A 57 7.69 -4.08 16.29
C HIS A 57 7.44 -5.17 15.25
N ASN A 58 6.64 -6.18 15.61
CA ASN A 58 6.15 -7.20 14.69
C ASN A 58 5.20 -6.59 13.67
N ILE A 59 5.40 -6.88 12.39
CA ILE A 59 4.56 -6.35 11.28
C ILE A 59 3.75 -7.48 10.66
N TYR A 60 2.45 -7.25 10.55
CA TYR A 60 1.48 -8.13 9.90
C TYR A 60 0.93 -7.50 8.63
N THR A 61 1.14 -8.14 7.49
CA THR A 61 0.85 -7.51 6.19
C THR A 61 0.61 -8.51 5.08
N THR A 62 -0.13 -8.08 4.05
CA THR A 62 -0.22 -8.79 2.77
C THR A 62 0.89 -8.37 1.80
N LEU A 63 1.63 -7.31 2.13
CA LEU A 63 2.66 -6.73 1.26
C LEU A 63 4.02 -7.37 1.52
N PRO A 64 4.79 -7.71 0.48
CA PRO A 64 6.13 -8.30 0.66
C PRO A 64 7.12 -7.25 1.19
N PRO A 65 8.18 -7.67 1.92
CA PRO A 65 9.20 -6.76 2.46
C PRO A 65 9.82 -5.83 1.41
N ALA A 66 10.03 -6.30 0.19
CA ALA A 66 10.56 -5.49 -0.90
C ALA A 66 9.66 -4.30 -1.26
N TRP A 67 8.34 -4.42 -1.07
CA TRP A 67 7.43 -3.31 -1.28
C TRP A 67 7.72 -2.17 -0.31
N PHE A 68 7.93 -2.49 0.98
CA PHE A 68 8.23 -1.49 2.00
C PHE A 68 9.53 -0.77 1.73
N HIS A 69 10.60 -1.52 1.42
CA HIS A 69 11.90 -0.91 1.12
C HIS A 69 11.79 0.09 -0.03
N ASN A 70 11.20 -0.32 -1.14
CA ASN A 70 11.00 0.57 -2.28
C ASN A 70 10.11 1.77 -1.97
N PHE A 71 9.06 1.57 -1.17
CA PHE A 71 8.13 2.61 -0.79
C PHE A 71 8.81 3.67 0.10
N TYR A 72 9.56 3.24 1.11
CA TYR A 72 10.21 4.17 2.03
C TYR A 72 11.33 4.95 1.38
N GLU A 73 12.16 4.31 0.58
CA GLU A 73 13.22 4.99 -0.17
C GLU A 73 12.66 6.09 -1.09
N LYS A 74 11.55 5.82 -1.75
CA LYS A 74 11.01 6.72 -2.78
C LYS A 74 10.03 7.76 -2.24
N GLU A 75 9.13 7.38 -1.37
CA GLU A 75 7.97 8.20 -1.00
C GLU A 75 8.17 8.90 0.36
N VAL A 76 8.93 8.31 1.26
CA VAL A 76 9.18 8.87 2.59
C VAL A 76 10.56 9.53 2.67
N GLY A 77 11.49 9.12 1.81
CA GLY A 77 12.86 9.66 1.77
C GLY A 77 13.72 9.18 2.94
N GLU A 78 13.32 8.10 3.61
CA GLU A 78 14.05 7.47 4.70
C GLU A 78 14.65 6.14 4.23
N ASP A 79 15.94 5.93 4.50
CA ASP A 79 16.66 4.69 4.16
C ASP A 79 16.56 3.71 5.31
N VAL A 80 15.57 2.81 5.26
CA VAL A 80 15.44 1.70 6.20
C VAL A 80 16.13 0.47 5.61
N PRO A 81 17.14 -0.10 6.27
CA PRO A 81 17.85 -1.27 5.76
C PRO A 81 16.89 -2.43 5.47
N TYR A 82 17.02 -3.04 4.29
CA TYR A 82 16.14 -4.14 3.88
C TYR A 82 16.16 -5.32 4.86
N SER A 83 17.33 -5.62 5.45
CA SER A 83 17.46 -6.66 6.49
C SER A 83 16.56 -6.35 7.70
N HIS A 84 16.51 -5.11 8.14
CA HIS A 84 15.67 -4.71 9.26
C HIS A 84 14.19 -4.91 8.96
N ILE A 85 13.75 -4.58 7.75
CA ILE A 85 12.37 -4.80 7.31
C ILE A 85 12.04 -6.30 7.30
N VAL A 86 12.92 -7.13 6.72
CA VAL A 86 12.72 -8.59 6.63
C VAL A 86 12.61 -9.23 8.00
N ASP A 87 13.46 -8.82 8.94
CA ASP A 87 13.49 -9.38 10.29
C ASP A 87 12.20 -9.06 11.09
N LYS A 88 11.53 -7.98 10.76
CA LYS A 88 10.34 -7.50 11.51
C LYS A 88 9.01 -7.80 10.83
N VAL A 89 9.01 -8.11 9.55
CA VAL A 89 7.80 -8.58 8.87
C VAL A 89 7.52 -10.03 9.29
N SER A 90 6.79 -10.16 10.39
CA SER A 90 6.59 -11.44 11.08
C SER A 90 5.67 -12.39 10.31
N LEU A 91 4.73 -11.84 9.53
CA LEU A 91 3.81 -12.64 8.73
C LEU A 91 3.42 -11.91 7.44
N VAL A 92 3.74 -12.53 6.31
CA VAL A 92 3.21 -12.15 5.00
C VAL A 92 2.24 -13.23 4.55
N SER A 93 0.98 -12.90 4.43
CA SER A 93 -0.04 -13.84 3.96
C SER A 93 -1.15 -13.10 3.22
N ALA A 94 -1.88 -13.79 2.36
CA ALA A 94 -3.06 -13.24 1.70
C ALA A 94 -4.29 -13.18 2.63
N ASP A 95 -4.23 -13.76 3.82
CA ASP A 95 -5.33 -13.75 4.79
C ASP A 95 -5.27 -12.50 5.67
N GLN A 96 -5.95 -11.48 5.22
CA GLN A 96 -6.05 -10.18 5.90
C GLN A 96 -6.80 -10.27 7.24
N ASN A 97 -7.77 -11.19 7.37
CA ASN A 97 -8.47 -11.40 8.64
C ASN A 97 -7.52 -11.98 9.70
N LEU A 98 -6.56 -12.80 9.31
CA LEU A 98 -5.53 -13.30 10.22
C LEU A 98 -4.69 -12.14 10.75
N HIS A 99 -4.21 -11.26 9.87
CA HIS A 99 -3.44 -10.07 10.27
C HIS A 99 -4.23 -9.18 11.23
N LEU A 100 -5.49 -8.90 10.88
CA LEU A 100 -6.37 -8.08 11.72
C LEU A 100 -6.48 -8.67 13.14
N ARG A 101 -6.69 -9.98 13.27
CA ARG A 101 -6.78 -10.65 14.58
C ARG A 101 -5.49 -10.59 15.38
N MET A 102 -4.32 -10.68 14.73
CA MET A 102 -3.03 -10.55 15.43
C MET A 102 -2.87 -9.15 16.02
N VAL A 103 -3.20 -8.12 15.24
CA VAL A 103 -3.15 -6.72 15.70
C VAL A 103 -4.18 -6.45 16.78
N GLU A 104 -5.41 -6.95 16.67
CA GLU A 104 -6.46 -6.85 17.70
C GLU A 104 -6.05 -7.48 19.04
N LYS A 105 -5.22 -8.52 19.01
CA LYS A 105 -4.65 -9.11 20.23
C LYS A 105 -3.52 -8.28 20.85
N GLY A 106 -3.06 -7.24 20.16
CA GLY A 106 -1.95 -6.41 20.61
C GLY A 106 -0.56 -7.00 20.32
N ASP A 107 -0.46 -7.94 19.39
CA ASP A 107 0.78 -8.66 19.08
C ASP A 107 1.69 -7.90 18.07
N GLY A 108 1.32 -6.68 17.71
CA GLY A 108 2.12 -5.85 16.84
C GLY A 108 1.31 -4.84 16.02
N ILE A 109 1.86 -4.47 14.88
CA ILE A 109 1.36 -3.43 13.98
C ILE A 109 0.88 -4.09 12.67
N GLY A 110 -0.30 -3.71 12.23
CA GLY A 110 -0.86 -4.13 10.94
C GLY A 110 -0.84 -3.02 9.91
N ILE A 111 -0.81 -3.42 8.63
CA ILE A 111 -0.90 -2.51 7.52
C ILE A 111 -2.17 -2.82 6.76
N PHE A 112 -3.08 -1.85 6.74
CA PHE A 112 -4.41 -2.00 6.18
C PHE A 112 -4.83 -0.77 5.38
N TYR A 113 -5.71 -0.99 4.41
CA TYR A 113 -6.54 0.08 3.90
C TYR A 113 -7.72 0.31 4.84
N GLU A 114 -8.26 1.51 4.85
CA GLU A 114 -9.36 1.88 5.76
C GLU A 114 -10.60 0.96 5.61
N PHE A 115 -10.89 0.51 4.40
CA PHE A 115 -12.01 -0.41 4.14
C PHE A 115 -11.79 -1.81 4.73
N ASP A 116 -10.54 -2.21 4.99
CA ASP A 116 -10.23 -3.52 5.57
C ASP A 116 -10.64 -3.61 7.04
N LEU A 117 -10.78 -2.45 7.70
CA LEU A 117 -11.14 -2.35 9.11
C LEU A 117 -12.64 -2.40 9.36
N LEU A 118 -13.48 -2.45 8.32
CA LEU A 118 -14.95 -2.50 8.47
C LEU A 118 -15.42 -3.72 9.29
N ASN A 119 -14.62 -4.77 9.35
CA ASN A 119 -14.89 -6.00 10.10
C ASN A 119 -14.08 -6.11 11.41
N SER A 120 -13.34 -5.06 11.77
CA SER A 120 -12.59 -5.04 13.04
C SER A 120 -13.58 -5.08 14.22
N LYS A 121 -13.25 -5.91 15.21
CA LYS A 121 -14.02 -6.02 16.46
C LYS A 121 -13.48 -5.09 17.55
N GLU A 122 -12.22 -4.73 17.43
CA GLU A 122 -11.50 -3.87 18.36
C GLU A 122 -11.24 -2.51 17.72
N GLN A 123 -11.11 -1.50 18.57
CA GLN A 123 -10.78 -0.17 18.09
C GLN A 123 -9.26 -0.09 17.80
N LEU A 124 -8.92 -0.22 16.51
CA LEU A 124 -7.57 0.01 16.05
C LEU A 124 -7.37 1.49 15.76
N LYS A 125 -6.20 1.99 16.15
CA LYS A 125 -5.81 3.38 15.97
C LYS A 125 -4.74 3.50 14.89
N THR A 126 -4.91 4.48 14.00
CA THR A 126 -3.88 4.80 13.00
C THR A 126 -2.64 5.36 13.67
N ILE A 127 -1.49 4.87 13.28
CA ILE A 127 -0.19 5.38 13.75
C ILE A 127 0.19 6.60 12.90
N PRO A 128 0.36 7.79 13.52
CA PRO A 128 0.71 9.01 12.82
C PRO A 128 2.22 9.06 12.53
N ILE A 129 2.64 8.52 11.39
CA ILE A 129 4.06 8.48 11.00
C ILE A 129 4.43 9.83 10.39
N ARG A 130 5.59 10.36 10.83
CA ARG A 130 6.16 11.58 10.26
C ARG A 130 6.44 11.42 8.76
N ASN A 131 6.10 12.45 7.99
CA ASN A 131 6.33 12.50 6.54
C ASN A 131 5.63 11.38 5.74
N TYR A 132 4.66 10.68 6.35
CA TYR A 132 3.90 9.66 5.62
C TYR A 132 3.04 10.31 4.53
N PRO A 133 3.10 9.84 3.28
CA PRO A 133 2.41 10.49 2.18
C PRO A 133 0.88 10.41 2.32
N GLU A 134 0.19 11.49 2.03
CA GLU A 134 -1.28 11.52 1.98
C GLU A 134 -1.82 10.76 0.77
N LYS A 135 -1.09 10.77 -0.33
CA LYS A 135 -1.46 10.13 -1.60
C LYS A 135 -0.26 9.50 -2.26
N LEU A 136 -0.47 8.35 -2.88
CA LEU A 136 0.50 7.69 -3.74
C LEU A 136 0.20 7.96 -5.21
N ASN A 137 1.26 8.12 -5.99
CA ASN A 137 1.15 8.11 -7.43
C ASN A 137 0.99 6.67 -7.91
N ALA A 138 -0.01 6.44 -8.71
CA ALA A 138 -0.26 5.18 -9.37
C ALA A 138 -0.65 5.44 -10.82
N MET A 139 -0.67 4.41 -11.64
CA MET A 139 -1.12 4.50 -13.01
C MET A 139 -2.00 3.33 -13.41
N ILE A 140 -2.89 3.60 -14.33
CA ILE A 140 -3.63 2.58 -15.06
C ILE A 140 -3.05 2.52 -16.46
N ALA A 141 -2.51 1.36 -16.84
CA ALA A 141 -2.05 1.11 -18.19
C ALA A 141 -3.08 0.25 -18.93
N ILE A 142 -3.47 0.69 -20.11
CA ILE A 142 -4.50 0.06 -20.93
C ILE A 142 -3.91 -0.28 -22.28
N ASN A 143 -4.15 -1.49 -22.78
CA ASN A 143 -3.82 -1.85 -24.14
C ASN A 143 -4.68 -1.06 -25.13
N LYS A 144 -4.07 -0.21 -25.98
CA LYS A 144 -4.79 0.60 -26.97
C LYS A 144 -5.60 -0.23 -27.97
N LYS A 145 -5.21 -1.48 -28.20
CA LYS A 145 -5.90 -2.41 -29.08
C LYS A 145 -7.10 -3.11 -28.42
N TRP A 146 -7.24 -2.94 -27.11
CA TRP A 146 -8.34 -3.58 -26.38
C TRP A 146 -9.68 -2.91 -26.68
N VAL A 147 -10.65 -3.71 -27.11
CA VAL A 147 -12.04 -3.25 -27.28
C VAL A 147 -12.68 -3.17 -25.90
N LYS A 148 -12.74 -1.97 -25.35
CA LYS A 148 -13.21 -1.71 -23.97
C LYS A 148 -14.71 -2.04 -23.85
N PRO A 149 -15.14 -3.00 -23.01
CA PRO A 149 -16.55 -3.18 -22.65
C PRO A 149 -17.12 -1.92 -21.99
N GLN A 150 -18.45 -1.75 -22.03
CA GLN A 150 -19.10 -0.56 -21.45
C GLN A 150 -18.74 -0.36 -19.99
N ILE A 151 -18.71 -1.43 -19.19
CA ILE A 151 -18.33 -1.37 -17.77
C ILE A 151 -16.89 -0.86 -17.56
N ALA A 152 -15.98 -1.25 -18.45
CA ALA A 152 -14.60 -0.77 -18.37
C ALA A 152 -14.48 0.71 -18.70
N LYS A 153 -15.27 1.23 -19.63
CA LYS A 153 -15.33 2.65 -19.97
C LYS A 153 -15.81 3.46 -18.76
N ILE A 154 -16.91 3.03 -18.14
CA ILE A 154 -17.47 3.66 -16.94
C ILE A 154 -16.41 3.68 -15.81
N PHE A 155 -15.76 2.54 -15.55
CA PHE A 155 -14.71 2.45 -14.53
C PHE A 155 -13.57 3.44 -14.80
N LEU A 156 -13.08 3.52 -16.03
CA LEU A 156 -11.98 4.42 -16.39
C LEU A 156 -12.37 5.90 -16.29
N GLU A 157 -13.60 6.25 -16.63
CA GLU A 157 -14.14 7.60 -16.44
C GLU A 157 -14.19 7.97 -14.96
N MET A 158 -14.67 7.07 -14.10
CA MET A 158 -14.72 7.27 -12.65
C MET A 158 -13.33 7.51 -12.06
N VAL A 159 -12.35 6.64 -12.34
CA VAL A 159 -11.00 6.74 -11.75
C VAL A 159 -10.17 7.87 -12.31
N SER A 160 -10.44 8.32 -13.55
CA SER A 160 -9.78 9.48 -14.15
C SER A 160 -10.35 10.82 -13.71
N GLY A 161 -11.40 10.82 -12.87
CA GLY A 161 -12.09 12.05 -12.43
C GLY A 161 -12.88 12.74 -13.55
N ARG A 162 -13.16 12.05 -14.65
CA ARG A 162 -13.93 12.57 -15.79
C ARG A 162 -15.43 12.32 -15.69
N PHE A 163 -15.84 11.68 -14.60
CA PHE A 163 -17.26 11.50 -14.28
C PHE A 163 -17.73 12.79 -13.57
N SER A 164 -18.46 13.60 -14.27
CA SER A 164 -19.17 14.78 -13.75
C SER A 164 -20.67 14.48 -13.65
#